data_a40888cadc78bfbae7eb9012658ab5bf
#
_entry.id   a40888cadc78bfbae7eb9012658ab5bf
#
_cell.length_a   1.000
_cell.length_b   1.000
_cell.length_c   1.000
_cell.angle_alpha   90.00
_cell.angle_beta   90.00
_cell.angle_gamma   90.00
#
_symmetry.space_group_name_H-M   'P 1'
#
loop_
_entity.id
_entity.type
_entity.pdbx_description
1 polymer ?
#
loop_
_entity_poly.entity_id
_entity_poly.type
_entity_poly.pdbx_seq_one_letter_code
_entity_poly.pdbx_strand_id
1 'polypeptide(L)'
;MSTNEHHDPDSEFVGELGSALRATGEGFPVDGRSALVSGGLARGRRRLLRRRLAVTGGALALAAIGVGGVYAGTVVTPAQPAKASVGAAEQKAKPSPTAEPAGKPTADTLKPGEAQIPLSAIADVVRANTPAGQWRFDGLEGTGQGVSGVYDDGEGEAAFGVFLSRAGRSAEAGTDMVTCPSKVYVPYDHCKAERLADGSRLMVFQGYEYPDKREETKNWRATLLTEDGFLIDASEYNAPAEKGAETSREDPPFSAAQLKTLVTAEGWRPLLKQIPKLPAVPAGKAPGKEGEPGKVRKPAPEVTGDGVLTTLTDLVPDGLRVVDKGGDGQFAYAVVDDGQGKSLLQVNVQYGMGDVSGDLFGSGDVTTLPDGRKIKLSQQPGEKGGEGVVWWTADTLRKDGFRVVVSAFNSGAQHEAATRPKPALGMEQLKALALDPKWAKLPIRRPAQ
;
A
#
# COMPACT_ATOMS: atom_id res chain seq x y z
N MET A 1 23.30 -57.51 -28.66
CA MET A 1 23.12 -56.04 -28.59
C MET A 1 21.87 -55.78 -27.79
N SER A 2 22.03 -55.54 -26.48
CA SER A 2 20.91 -55.21 -25.57
C SER A 2 20.87 -53.71 -25.41
N THR A 3 19.78 -53.08 -25.85
CA THR A 3 19.47 -51.68 -25.59
C THR A 3 18.88 -51.57 -24.20
N ASN A 4 19.61 -50.92 -23.27
CA ASN A 4 19.14 -50.55 -21.95
C ASN A 4 18.25 -49.31 -22.11
N GLU A 5 16.94 -49.45 -21.97
CA GLU A 5 16.03 -48.30 -21.77
C GLU A 5 16.24 -47.80 -20.34
N HIS A 6 16.76 -46.58 -20.25
CA HIS A 6 16.81 -45.83 -18.98
C HIS A 6 15.39 -45.38 -18.66
N HIS A 7 14.77 -46.02 -17.70
CA HIS A 7 13.52 -45.61 -17.09
C HIS A 7 13.83 -44.45 -16.11
N ASP A 8 13.31 -43.27 -16.42
CA ASP A 8 13.48 -42.07 -15.58
C ASP A 8 12.29 -42.01 -14.58
N PRO A 9 12.53 -42.31 -13.29
CA PRO A 9 11.46 -42.34 -12.27
C PRO A 9 10.85 -40.98 -11.99
N ASP A 10 11.54 -39.87 -12.30
CA ASP A 10 11.03 -38.53 -12.06
C ASP A 10 9.95 -38.14 -13.06
N SER A 11 9.96 -38.69 -14.29
CA SER A 11 8.95 -38.42 -15.30
C SER A 11 7.60 -39.07 -14.99
N GLU A 12 7.63 -40.23 -14.36
CA GLU A 12 6.41 -40.98 -13.96
C GLU A 12 5.74 -40.32 -12.78
N PHE A 13 6.52 -39.90 -11.77
CA PHE A 13 6.02 -39.13 -10.61
C PHE A 13 5.37 -37.81 -11.00
N VAL A 14 5.97 -37.04 -11.91
CA VAL A 14 5.40 -35.78 -12.43
C VAL A 14 4.09 -36.02 -13.17
N GLY A 15 4.00 -37.14 -13.92
CA GLY A 15 2.78 -37.57 -14.62
C GLY A 15 1.64 -37.92 -13.65
N GLU A 16 1.94 -38.72 -12.63
CA GLU A 16 0.96 -39.13 -11.60
C GLU A 16 0.49 -37.91 -10.74
N LEU A 17 1.39 -37.07 -10.35
CA LEU A 17 1.06 -35.83 -9.59
C LEU A 17 0.17 -34.90 -10.43
N GLY A 18 0.47 -34.74 -11.71
CA GLY A 18 -0.34 -33.95 -12.64
C GLY A 18 -1.74 -34.55 -12.86
N SER A 19 -1.88 -35.86 -12.85
CA SER A 19 -3.17 -36.55 -12.97
C SER A 19 -3.99 -36.44 -11.68
N ALA A 20 -3.36 -36.62 -10.52
CA ALA A 20 -4.00 -36.46 -9.20
C ALA A 20 -4.50 -35.03 -8.97
N LEU A 21 -3.73 -34.02 -9.36
CA LEU A 21 -4.12 -32.62 -9.28
C LEU A 21 -5.29 -32.27 -10.20
N ARG A 22 -5.33 -32.85 -11.41
CA ARG A 22 -6.47 -32.69 -12.34
C ARG A 22 -7.73 -33.33 -11.80
N ALA A 23 -7.66 -34.59 -11.36
CA ALA A 23 -8.80 -35.31 -10.78
C ALA A 23 -9.35 -34.60 -9.53
N THR A 24 -8.48 -34.03 -8.70
CA THR A 24 -8.90 -33.23 -7.55
C THR A 24 -9.57 -31.92 -7.99
N GLY A 25 -9.09 -31.30 -9.07
CA GLY A 25 -9.67 -30.07 -9.64
C GLY A 25 -11.05 -30.26 -10.27
N GLU A 26 -11.33 -31.41 -10.87
CA GLU A 26 -12.62 -31.73 -11.51
C GLU A 26 -13.74 -32.00 -10.51
N GLY A 27 -13.41 -32.37 -9.27
CA GLY A 27 -14.39 -32.61 -8.19
C GLY A 27 -14.98 -31.34 -7.54
N PHE A 28 -14.51 -30.15 -7.90
CA PHE A 28 -15.04 -28.90 -7.35
C PHE A 28 -16.06 -28.23 -8.29
N PRO A 29 -17.29 -27.97 -7.84
CA PRO A 29 -18.30 -27.27 -8.64
C PRO A 29 -17.80 -25.87 -9.03
N VAL A 30 -18.08 -25.47 -10.27
CA VAL A 30 -17.59 -24.20 -10.88
C VAL A 30 -18.00 -22.97 -10.07
N ASP A 31 -19.16 -23.02 -9.41
CA ASP A 31 -19.73 -21.91 -8.66
C ASP A 31 -18.99 -21.58 -7.33
N GLY A 32 -18.17 -22.50 -6.83
CA GLY A 32 -17.39 -22.29 -5.59
C GLY A 32 -15.97 -21.75 -5.81
N ARG A 33 -15.44 -21.81 -7.02
CA ARG A 33 -14.02 -21.48 -7.30
C ARG A 33 -13.69 -19.99 -7.08
N SER A 34 -14.58 -19.09 -7.49
CA SER A 34 -14.39 -17.64 -7.26
C SER A 34 -14.44 -17.26 -5.79
N ALA A 35 -15.29 -17.91 -5.00
CA ALA A 35 -15.37 -17.72 -3.56
C ALA A 35 -14.13 -18.28 -2.83
N LEU A 36 -13.58 -19.42 -3.28
CA LEU A 36 -12.35 -20.01 -2.73
C LEU A 36 -11.14 -19.15 -3.05
N VAL A 37 -11.02 -18.64 -4.28
CA VAL A 37 -9.91 -17.77 -4.70
C VAL A 37 -10.00 -16.43 -3.99
N SER A 38 -11.17 -15.80 -3.93
CA SER A 38 -11.36 -14.54 -3.22
C SER A 38 -11.15 -14.69 -1.70
N GLY A 39 -11.62 -15.80 -1.11
CA GLY A 39 -11.37 -16.16 0.28
C GLY A 39 -9.89 -16.47 0.56
N GLY A 40 -9.19 -17.10 -0.37
CA GLY A 40 -7.73 -17.35 -0.32
C GLY A 40 -6.92 -16.07 -0.38
N LEU A 41 -7.24 -15.19 -1.32
CA LEU A 41 -6.62 -13.88 -1.47
C LEU A 41 -6.88 -12.97 -0.26
N ALA A 42 -8.09 -12.96 0.27
CA ALA A 42 -8.42 -12.20 1.47
C ALA A 42 -7.67 -12.72 2.71
N ARG A 43 -7.52 -14.04 2.86
CA ARG A 43 -6.71 -14.66 3.92
C ARG A 43 -5.23 -14.42 3.74
N GLY A 44 -4.71 -14.53 2.51
CA GLY A 44 -3.31 -14.23 2.17
C GLY A 44 -2.95 -12.77 2.46
N ARG A 45 -3.79 -11.82 2.04
CA ARG A 45 -3.61 -10.38 2.33
C ARG A 45 -3.66 -10.08 3.83
N ARG A 46 -4.60 -10.68 4.58
CA ARG A 46 -4.65 -10.54 6.04
C ARG A 46 -3.41 -11.13 6.73
N ARG A 47 -2.90 -12.27 6.26
CA ARG A 47 -1.69 -12.89 6.80
C ARG A 47 -0.43 -12.08 6.48
N LEU A 48 -0.35 -11.49 5.29
CA LEU A 48 0.70 -10.55 4.90
C LEU A 48 0.61 -9.24 5.67
N LEU A 49 -0.59 -8.66 5.83
CA LEU A 49 -0.80 -7.48 6.67
C LEU A 49 -0.42 -7.76 8.14
N ARG A 50 -0.87 -8.89 8.68
CA ARG A 50 -0.53 -9.31 10.05
C ARG A 50 0.96 -9.57 10.23
N ARG A 51 1.63 -10.24 9.27
CA ARG A 51 3.08 -10.41 9.28
C ARG A 51 3.82 -9.08 9.13
N ARG A 52 3.38 -8.19 8.25
CA ARG A 52 3.96 -6.85 8.11
C ARG A 52 3.75 -6.00 9.36
N LEU A 53 2.59 -6.07 10.00
CA LEU A 53 2.31 -5.41 11.29
C LEU A 53 3.09 -6.05 12.45
N ALA A 54 3.42 -7.33 12.38
CA ALA A 54 4.20 -8.04 13.40
C ALA A 54 5.70 -7.80 13.23
N VAL A 55 6.20 -7.71 12.01
CA VAL A 55 7.63 -7.53 11.70
C VAL A 55 8.03 -6.05 11.67
N THR A 56 7.10 -5.16 11.32
CA THR A 56 7.34 -3.72 11.28
C THR A 56 6.63 -3.03 12.44
N GLY A 57 7.15 -3.19 13.65
CA GLY A 57 6.82 -2.30 14.75
C GLY A 57 7.36 -0.89 14.46
N GLY A 58 6.82 -0.18 13.48
CA GLY A 58 7.29 1.16 13.19
C GLY A 58 7.13 1.65 11.76
N ALA A 59 6.81 0.79 10.84
CA ALA A 59 6.37 1.23 9.54
C ALA A 59 4.85 1.04 9.48
N LEU A 60 4.08 1.94 10.06
CA LEU A 60 2.94 2.36 9.30
C LEU A 60 3.53 2.93 8.02
N ALA A 61 3.51 2.10 7.06
CA ALA A 61 3.30 2.55 5.75
C ALA A 61 2.24 3.67 5.83
N LEU A 62 2.65 4.87 5.65
CA LEU A 62 2.18 5.47 4.45
C LEU A 62 2.62 4.49 3.34
N ALA A 63 2.11 3.24 3.46
CA ALA A 63 1.96 2.40 2.33
C ALA A 63 1.25 3.31 1.39
N ALA A 64 2.00 3.75 0.44
CA ALA A 64 1.43 4.09 -0.79
C ALA A 64 0.00 3.59 -0.79
N ILE A 65 -0.94 4.48 -0.69
CA ILE A 65 -2.17 4.36 -1.37
C ILE A 65 -1.76 4.46 -2.84
N GLY A 66 -0.88 3.56 -3.24
CA GLY A 66 -0.86 3.04 -4.57
C GLY A 66 -2.16 2.26 -4.61
N VAL A 67 -3.17 2.78 -5.25
CA VAL A 67 -4.28 2.01 -5.73
C VAL A 67 -3.65 0.95 -6.61
N GLY A 68 -3.27 -0.17 -5.98
CA GLY A 68 -2.76 -1.32 -6.69
C GLY A 68 -3.88 -1.80 -7.60
N GLY A 69 -3.75 -1.48 -8.86
CA GLY A 69 -4.50 -2.16 -9.90
C GLY A 69 -4.34 -3.65 -9.66
N VAL A 70 -5.45 -4.37 -9.69
CA VAL A 70 -5.49 -5.83 -9.60
C VAL A 70 -4.86 -6.35 -10.88
N TYR A 71 -3.54 -6.53 -10.87
CA TYR A 71 -2.89 -7.38 -11.86
C TYR A 71 -2.95 -8.82 -11.38
N ALA A 72 -3.64 -9.64 -12.15
CA ALA A 72 -3.45 -11.08 -12.17
C ALA A 72 -2.05 -11.34 -12.75
N GLY A 73 -1.03 -11.28 -11.91
CA GLY A 73 0.34 -11.59 -12.27
C GLY A 73 0.55 -13.09 -12.33
N THR A 74 0.86 -13.59 -13.48
CA THR A 74 1.52 -14.87 -13.67
C THR A 74 2.86 -14.87 -12.92
N VAL A 75 3.05 -15.88 -12.09
CA VAL A 75 4.30 -16.15 -11.37
C VAL A 75 5.37 -16.48 -12.40
N VAL A 76 6.35 -15.60 -12.58
CA VAL A 76 7.58 -15.91 -13.30
C VAL A 76 8.66 -16.24 -12.29
N THR A 77 9.08 -17.50 -12.27
CA THR A 77 10.26 -17.99 -11.55
C THR A 77 11.52 -17.46 -12.23
N PRO A 78 12.57 -17.01 -11.51
CA PRO A 78 13.80 -16.56 -12.15
C PRO A 78 14.57 -17.74 -12.72
N ALA A 79 14.73 -17.78 -14.03
CA ALA A 79 15.61 -18.71 -14.74
C ALA A 79 17.03 -18.13 -14.85
N GLN A 80 18.03 -18.95 -14.52
CA GLN A 80 19.45 -18.68 -14.72
C GLN A 80 19.79 -18.55 -16.22
N PRO A 81 20.88 -17.83 -16.58
CA PRO A 81 21.24 -17.60 -17.97
C PRO A 81 21.88 -18.82 -18.63
N ALA A 82 21.27 -19.34 -19.67
CA ALA A 82 21.87 -20.32 -20.54
C ALA A 82 22.33 -19.66 -21.86
N LYS A 83 23.52 -20.06 -22.28
CA LYS A 83 24.28 -19.58 -23.43
C LYS A 83 23.55 -19.81 -24.77
N ALA A 84 23.74 -18.88 -25.67
CA ALA A 84 23.24 -18.93 -27.05
C ALA A 84 23.83 -20.08 -27.86
N SER A 85 23.00 -20.72 -28.69
CA SER A 85 23.43 -21.33 -29.95
C SER A 85 22.34 -21.17 -31.01
N VAL A 86 22.75 -20.72 -32.17
CA VAL A 86 21.97 -20.39 -33.35
C VAL A 86 21.60 -21.68 -34.07
N GLY A 87 20.35 -21.79 -34.53
CA GLY A 87 19.93 -22.85 -35.45
C GLY A 87 18.56 -22.53 -36.03
N ALA A 88 18.52 -22.08 -37.27
CA ALA A 88 17.33 -21.82 -38.05
C ALA A 88 16.68 -23.11 -38.53
N ALA A 89 15.35 -23.20 -38.40
CA ALA A 89 14.55 -24.09 -39.26
C ALA A 89 13.14 -23.52 -39.44
N GLU A 90 12.82 -23.15 -40.67
CA GLU A 90 11.48 -22.84 -41.16
C GLU A 90 10.53 -24.03 -40.99
N GLN A 91 9.34 -23.80 -40.41
CA GLN A 91 8.19 -24.70 -40.63
C GLN A 91 6.94 -23.86 -40.97
N LYS A 92 6.39 -24.19 -42.14
CA LYS A 92 5.16 -23.68 -42.74
C LYS A 92 3.95 -23.91 -41.82
N ALA A 93 3.22 -22.83 -41.54
CA ALA A 93 1.93 -22.88 -40.88
C ALA A 93 0.83 -23.32 -41.83
N LYS A 94 -0.03 -24.22 -41.34
CA LYS A 94 -1.26 -24.71 -41.97
C LYS A 94 -2.43 -23.84 -41.45
N PRO A 95 -3.39 -23.38 -42.25
CA PRO A 95 -4.45 -22.50 -41.78
C PRO A 95 -5.49 -23.27 -40.96
N SER A 96 -5.85 -22.75 -39.81
CA SER A 96 -6.99 -23.16 -38.98
C SER A 96 -8.25 -22.35 -39.33
N PRO A 97 -9.43 -22.92 -39.11
CA PRO A 97 -10.68 -22.36 -39.63
C PRO A 97 -11.15 -21.12 -38.88
N THR A 98 -11.80 -20.27 -39.67
CA THR A 98 -12.47 -19.02 -39.30
C THR A 98 -13.36 -19.19 -38.07
N ALA A 99 -13.09 -18.41 -37.01
CA ALA A 99 -13.99 -18.25 -35.89
C ALA A 99 -15.07 -17.20 -36.25
N GLU A 100 -16.32 -17.51 -35.99
CA GLU A 100 -17.45 -16.60 -36.08
C GLU A 100 -17.28 -15.41 -35.13
N PRO A 101 -17.82 -14.23 -35.44
CA PRO A 101 -17.70 -13.06 -34.59
C PRO A 101 -18.49 -13.28 -33.31
N ALA A 102 -17.81 -13.14 -32.18
CA ALA A 102 -18.40 -13.17 -30.85
C ALA A 102 -19.47 -12.09 -30.72
N GLY A 103 -20.67 -12.52 -30.32
CA GLY A 103 -21.82 -11.65 -30.09
C GLY A 103 -21.52 -10.56 -29.09
N LYS A 104 -22.17 -9.41 -29.30
CA LYS A 104 -22.16 -8.25 -28.35
C LYS A 104 -22.42 -8.74 -26.95
N PRO A 105 -21.63 -8.29 -25.92
CA PRO A 105 -21.90 -8.64 -24.54
C PRO A 105 -23.27 -8.08 -24.14
N THR A 106 -24.16 -8.97 -23.75
CA THR A 106 -25.43 -8.61 -23.13
C THR A 106 -25.22 -8.06 -21.74
N ALA A 107 -26.01 -7.08 -21.32
CA ALA A 107 -25.92 -6.27 -20.10
C ALA A 107 -26.01 -7.07 -18.77
N ASP A 108 -25.99 -8.40 -18.80
CA ASP A 108 -26.35 -9.27 -17.67
C ASP A 108 -25.18 -9.90 -16.92
N THR A 109 -23.92 -9.51 -17.22
CA THR A 109 -22.73 -10.12 -16.59
C THR A 109 -21.96 -9.20 -15.64
N LEU A 110 -22.48 -8.01 -15.32
CA LEU A 110 -21.81 -7.04 -14.47
C LEU A 110 -22.08 -7.29 -12.99
N LYS A 111 -21.03 -7.40 -12.21
CA LYS A 111 -21.15 -7.55 -10.74
C LYS A 111 -21.75 -6.28 -10.15
N PRO A 112 -22.72 -6.39 -9.23
CA PRO A 112 -23.26 -5.22 -8.54
C PRO A 112 -22.15 -4.45 -7.81
N GLY A 113 -21.95 -3.17 -8.14
CA GLY A 113 -20.98 -2.29 -7.50
C GLY A 113 -19.72 -1.97 -8.31
N GLU A 114 -19.56 -2.48 -9.53
CA GLU A 114 -18.50 -2.06 -10.45
C GLU A 114 -18.93 -0.83 -11.25
N ALA A 115 -18.02 0.13 -11.45
CA ALA A 115 -18.28 1.30 -12.28
C ALA A 115 -18.33 0.88 -13.76
N GLN A 116 -19.29 1.42 -14.48
CA GLN A 116 -19.51 1.12 -15.91
C GLN A 116 -18.92 2.21 -16.82
N ILE A 117 -17.79 2.79 -16.44
CA ILE A 117 -17.15 3.84 -17.22
C ILE A 117 -16.34 3.15 -18.34
N PRO A 118 -16.62 3.46 -19.62
CA PRO A 118 -15.79 2.96 -20.71
C PRO A 118 -14.33 3.42 -20.51
N LEU A 119 -13.36 2.51 -20.56
CA LEU A 119 -11.94 2.85 -20.41
C LEU A 119 -11.49 3.85 -21.48
N SER A 120 -12.03 3.73 -22.70
CA SER A 120 -11.80 4.71 -23.78
C SER A 120 -12.23 6.12 -23.39
N ALA A 121 -13.35 6.30 -22.67
CA ALA A 121 -13.79 7.61 -22.23
C ALA A 121 -12.86 8.24 -21.21
N ILE A 122 -12.26 7.44 -20.33
CA ILE A 122 -11.21 7.91 -19.41
C ILE A 122 -9.96 8.33 -20.20
N ALA A 123 -9.52 7.50 -21.16
CA ALA A 123 -8.38 7.82 -22.03
C ALA A 123 -8.60 9.08 -22.87
N ASP A 124 -9.82 9.34 -23.33
CA ASP A 124 -10.16 10.52 -24.11
C ASP A 124 -10.04 11.80 -23.26
N VAL A 125 -10.45 11.77 -21.98
CA VAL A 125 -10.23 12.91 -21.07
C VAL A 125 -8.75 13.13 -20.84
N VAL A 126 -7.94 12.06 -20.68
CA VAL A 126 -6.49 12.19 -20.56
C VAL A 126 -5.90 12.87 -21.79
N ARG A 127 -6.17 12.35 -23.00
CA ARG A 127 -5.64 12.92 -24.25
C ARG A 127 -6.02 14.38 -24.46
N ALA A 128 -7.25 14.74 -24.10
CA ALA A 128 -7.76 16.10 -24.29
C ALA A 128 -7.14 17.13 -23.33
N ASN A 129 -6.54 16.68 -22.21
CA ASN A 129 -6.04 17.56 -21.15
C ASN A 129 -4.54 17.37 -20.84
N THR A 130 -3.82 16.74 -21.76
CA THR A 130 -2.37 16.56 -21.70
C THR A 130 -1.72 17.16 -22.96
N PRO A 131 -0.43 17.50 -22.93
CA PRO A 131 0.32 17.95 -24.11
C PRO A 131 0.26 16.95 -25.27
N ALA A 132 0.57 17.42 -26.48
CA ALA A 132 0.66 16.57 -27.64
C ALA A 132 1.80 15.55 -27.46
N GLY A 133 1.51 14.30 -27.76
CA GLY A 133 2.45 13.18 -27.67
C GLY A 133 1.76 11.87 -28.08
N GLN A 134 2.52 10.81 -28.09
CA GLN A 134 2.04 9.49 -28.42
C GLN A 134 1.59 8.75 -27.15
N TRP A 135 0.37 8.21 -27.17
CA TRP A 135 -0.21 7.45 -26.09
C TRP A 135 -0.35 5.98 -26.46
N ARG A 136 0.19 5.09 -25.64
CA ARG A 136 -0.03 3.65 -25.69
C ARG A 136 -0.67 3.20 -24.38
N PHE A 137 -2.00 3.11 -24.34
CA PHE A 137 -2.75 2.66 -23.17
C PHE A 137 -2.79 1.13 -23.07
N ASP A 138 -2.82 0.62 -21.84
CA ASP A 138 -2.90 -0.80 -21.52
C ASP A 138 -4.36 -1.28 -21.60
N GLY A 139 -4.83 -1.56 -22.81
CA GLY A 139 -6.19 -2.05 -23.04
C GLY A 139 -7.27 -1.00 -22.76
N LEU A 140 -8.03 -0.61 -23.79
CA LEU A 140 -9.14 0.33 -23.67
C LEU A 140 -10.51 -0.34 -23.87
N GLU A 141 -10.52 -1.65 -23.92
CA GLU A 141 -11.73 -2.45 -24.07
C GLU A 141 -12.40 -2.67 -22.71
N GLY A 142 -13.73 -2.58 -22.68
CA GLY A 142 -14.51 -2.77 -21.46
C GLY A 142 -14.69 -1.52 -20.62
N THR A 143 -15.00 -1.73 -19.36
CA THR A 143 -15.31 -0.68 -18.38
C THR A 143 -14.45 -0.79 -17.14
N GLY A 144 -14.24 0.34 -16.44
CA GLY A 144 -13.42 0.37 -15.23
C GLY A 144 -13.39 1.75 -14.58
N GLN A 145 -12.46 1.95 -13.67
CA GLN A 145 -12.28 3.20 -12.93
C GLN A 145 -10.91 3.83 -13.15
N GLY A 146 -10.12 3.34 -14.11
CA GLY A 146 -8.81 3.90 -14.39
C GLY A 146 -8.20 3.31 -15.65
N VAL A 147 -7.24 4.04 -16.19
CA VAL A 147 -6.40 3.61 -17.30
C VAL A 147 -4.94 3.81 -16.93
N SER A 148 -4.09 2.94 -17.46
CA SER A 148 -2.65 3.08 -17.42
C SER A 148 -2.08 2.96 -18.83
N GLY A 149 -0.83 3.35 -18.99
CA GLY A 149 -0.14 3.27 -20.28
C GLY A 149 1.17 4.02 -20.26
N VAL A 150 1.69 4.23 -21.44
CA VAL A 150 2.94 4.94 -21.68
C VAL A 150 2.69 6.14 -22.56
N TYR A 151 3.24 7.27 -22.17
CA TYR A 151 3.30 8.51 -22.94
C TYR A 151 4.71 8.74 -23.48
N ASP A 152 4.80 9.24 -24.70
CA ASP A 152 6.06 9.60 -25.35
C ASP A 152 5.90 10.90 -26.16
N ASP A 153 6.67 11.91 -25.82
CA ASP A 153 6.76 13.20 -26.53
C ASP A 153 8.03 13.32 -27.38
N GLY A 154 8.80 12.22 -27.50
CA GLY A 154 10.08 12.17 -28.18
C GLY A 154 11.29 12.39 -27.26
N GLU A 155 11.06 12.68 -25.96
CA GLU A 155 12.12 12.85 -24.95
C GLU A 155 12.30 11.59 -24.06
N GLY A 156 11.56 10.51 -24.36
CA GLY A 156 11.61 9.24 -23.66
C GLY A 156 10.24 8.79 -23.13
N GLU A 157 10.04 7.48 -23.13
CA GLU A 157 8.80 6.85 -22.68
C GLU A 157 8.58 7.04 -21.17
N ALA A 158 7.39 7.42 -20.79
CA ALA A 158 6.97 7.68 -19.42
C ALA A 158 5.71 6.91 -19.05
N ALA A 159 5.77 6.08 -18.01
CA ALA A 159 4.58 5.43 -17.50
C ALA A 159 3.63 6.45 -16.89
N PHE A 160 2.35 6.21 -17.08
CA PHE A 160 1.27 7.06 -16.60
C PHE A 160 0.07 6.23 -16.15
N GLY A 161 -0.64 6.71 -15.13
CA GLY A 161 -1.90 6.13 -14.72
C GLY A 161 -2.85 7.20 -14.19
N VAL A 162 -4.16 7.03 -14.43
CA VAL A 162 -5.21 7.82 -13.79
C VAL A 162 -6.29 6.90 -13.26
N PHE A 163 -6.75 7.17 -12.03
CA PHE A 163 -7.77 6.39 -11.34
C PHE A 163 -8.84 7.28 -10.74
N LEU A 164 -10.08 6.81 -10.87
CA LEU A 164 -11.28 7.47 -10.38
C LEU A 164 -11.89 6.62 -9.26
N SER A 165 -12.20 7.21 -8.12
CA SER A 165 -12.80 6.47 -7.02
C SER A 165 -13.68 7.36 -6.13
N ARG A 166 -14.32 6.76 -5.11
CA ARG A 166 -14.92 7.52 -4.00
C ARG A 166 -14.01 7.44 -2.79
N ALA A 167 -13.82 8.58 -2.13
CA ALA A 167 -12.94 8.70 -0.97
C ALA A 167 -13.40 7.90 0.25
N GLY A 168 -14.67 7.67 0.41
CA GLY A 168 -15.22 6.97 1.56
C GLY A 168 -16.59 7.49 1.95
N ARG A 169 -17.01 7.22 3.21
CA ARG A 169 -18.35 7.56 3.71
C ARG A 169 -18.38 8.77 4.65
N SER A 170 -17.26 9.17 5.22
CA SER A 170 -17.18 10.37 6.07
C SER A 170 -16.80 11.60 5.26
N ALA A 171 -17.13 12.79 5.79
CA ALA A 171 -16.74 14.06 5.16
C ALA A 171 -15.21 14.28 5.16
N GLU A 172 -14.49 13.60 6.07
CA GLU A 172 -13.04 13.65 6.15
C GLU A 172 -12.36 12.55 5.31
N ALA A 173 -13.14 11.59 4.79
CA ALA A 173 -12.58 10.49 4.01
C ALA A 173 -11.81 11.01 2.78
N GLY A 174 -10.59 10.55 2.61
CA GLY A 174 -9.71 10.94 1.52
C GLY A 174 -8.96 12.26 1.72
N THR A 175 -9.14 12.95 2.85
CA THR A 175 -8.39 14.18 3.15
C THR A 175 -6.89 13.91 3.26
N ASP A 176 -6.51 12.77 3.80
CA ASP A 176 -5.13 12.28 3.90
C ASP A 176 -4.49 12.09 2.51
N MET A 177 -5.26 11.73 1.50
CA MET A 177 -4.79 11.55 0.12
C MET A 177 -4.47 12.87 -0.60
N VAL A 178 -5.00 13.98 -0.10
CA VAL A 178 -4.78 15.33 -0.65
C VAL A 178 -4.00 16.22 0.31
N THR A 179 -3.25 15.60 1.22
CA THR A 179 -2.36 16.26 2.17
C THR A 179 -0.92 15.86 1.87
N CYS A 180 -0.01 16.83 1.87
CA CYS A 180 1.40 16.52 1.67
C CYS A 180 1.93 15.61 2.79
N PRO A 181 2.61 14.50 2.44
CA PRO A 181 3.20 13.62 3.45
C PRO A 181 4.31 14.34 4.23
N SER A 182 4.58 13.88 5.45
CA SER A 182 5.75 14.36 6.18
C SER A 182 7.04 13.94 5.49
N LYS A 183 7.99 14.88 5.32
CA LYS A 183 9.33 14.60 4.75
C LYS A 183 10.14 13.60 5.59
N VAL A 184 9.81 13.42 6.86
CA VAL A 184 10.42 12.41 7.74
C VAL A 184 10.19 10.99 7.23
N TYR A 185 9.07 10.75 6.53
CA TYR A 185 8.72 9.42 5.98
C TYR A 185 8.85 9.31 4.48
N VAL A 186 8.50 10.37 3.78
CA VAL A 186 8.47 10.41 2.32
C VAL A 186 9.21 11.68 1.89
N PRO A 187 10.50 11.59 1.57
CA PRO A 187 11.22 12.71 0.99
C PRO A 187 10.62 13.05 -0.38
N TYR A 188 10.51 14.32 -0.66
CA TYR A 188 10.03 14.83 -1.93
C TYR A 188 10.73 16.16 -2.28
N ASP A 189 10.78 16.44 -3.55
CA ASP A 189 11.35 17.70 -4.05
C ASP A 189 10.32 18.81 -3.86
N HIS A 190 9.08 18.59 -4.30
CA HIS A 190 7.97 19.52 -4.17
C HIS A 190 6.68 18.83 -3.73
N CYS A 191 5.92 19.46 -2.82
CA CYS A 191 4.53 19.10 -2.56
C CYS A 191 3.74 20.35 -2.20
N LYS A 192 2.57 20.49 -2.83
CA LYS A 192 1.62 21.56 -2.54
C LYS A 192 0.22 21.00 -2.40
N ALA A 193 -0.41 21.27 -1.26
CA ALA A 193 -1.82 21.01 -1.04
C ALA A 193 -2.58 22.36 -1.01
N GLU A 194 -3.71 22.44 -1.72
CA GLU A 194 -4.53 23.63 -1.79
C GLU A 194 -6.03 23.31 -1.85
N ARG A 195 -6.85 24.25 -1.41
CA ARG A 195 -8.29 24.22 -1.59
C ARG A 195 -8.65 25.07 -2.80
N LEU A 196 -9.44 24.51 -3.71
CA LEU A 196 -9.91 25.21 -4.91
C LEU A 196 -11.20 26.00 -4.63
N ALA A 197 -11.56 26.87 -5.58
CA ALA A 197 -12.73 27.75 -5.43
C ALA A 197 -14.07 26.99 -5.38
N ASP A 198 -14.13 25.80 -5.98
CA ASP A 198 -15.30 24.91 -5.98
C ASP A 198 -15.40 24.04 -4.72
N GLY A 199 -14.55 24.27 -3.72
CA GLY A 199 -14.52 23.51 -2.48
C GLY A 199 -13.66 22.23 -2.54
N SER A 200 -13.23 21.80 -3.73
CA SER A 200 -12.34 20.66 -3.92
C SER A 200 -10.98 20.89 -3.26
N ARG A 201 -10.29 19.80 -2.92
CA ARG A 201 -8.92 19.83 -2.40
C ARG A 201 -7.99 19.14 -3.39
N LEU A 202 -6.87 19.77 -3.66
CA LEU A 202 -5.86 19.28 -4.59
C LEU A 202 -4.52 19.14 -3.87
N MET A 203 -3.84 18.02 -4.10
CA MET A 203 -2.42 17.86 -3.80
C MET A 203 -1.66 17.61 -5.10
N VAL A 204 -0.54 18.31 -5.30
CA VAL A 204 0.45 17.98 -6.33
C VAL A 204 1.75 17.64 -5.61
N PHE A 205 2.25 16.46 -5.89
CA PHE A 205 3.44 15.88 -5.30
C PHE A 205 4.47 15.59 -6.38
N GLN A 206 5.73 15.93 -6.13
CA GLN A 206 6.88 15.65 -6.99
C GLN A 206 7.98 15.03 -6.14
N GLY A 207 8.25 13.77 -6.36
CA GLY A 207 9.23 13.01 -5.58
C GLY A 207 9.66 11.74 -6.28
N TYR A 208 9.99 10.72 -5.52
CA TYR A 208 10.53 9.46 -6.00
C TYR A 208 9.58 8.30 -5.67
N GLU A 209 9.61 7.26 -6.51
CA GLU A 209 8.87 6.02 -6.25
C GLU A 209 9.37 5.33 -4.97
N TYR A 210 10.67 5.36 -4.74
CA TYR A 210 11.26 4.83 -3.51
C TYR A 210 11.72 5.98 -2.60
N PRO A 211 11.18 6.10 -1.38
CA PRO A 211 11.57 7.15 -0.44
C PRO A 211 13.06 7.16 -0.08
N ASP A 212 13.72 6.01 -0.12
CA ASP A 212 15.17 5.85 0.14
C ASP A 212 16.04 6.14 -1.11
N LYS A 213 15.41 6.54 -2.22
CA LYS A 213 16.08 6.85 -3.50
C LYS A 213 17.03 5.75 -4.00
N ARG A 214 16.75 4.46 -3.66
CA ARG A 214 17.54 3.33 -4.13
C ARG A 214 17.44 3.09 -5.63
N GLU A 215 16.46 3.71 -6.29
CA GLU A 215 16.29 3.80 -7.72
C GLU A 215 15.97 5.25 -8.07
N GLU A 216 16.40 5.70 -9.25
CA GLU A 216 16.22 7.08 -9.72
C GLU A 216 14.83 7.35 -10.29
N THR A 217 13.93 6.38 -10.23
CA THR A 217 12.57 6.51 -10.72
C THR A 217 11.81 7.56 -9.91
N LYS A 218 11.49 8.67 -10.57
CA LYS A 218 10.64 9.74 -10.02
C LYS A 218 9.17 9.37 -10.18
N ASN A 219 8.36 9.75 -9.19
CA ASN A 219 6.91 9.67 -9.22
C ASN A 219 6.34 11.07 -8.95
N TRP A 220 5.70 11.64 -9.96
CA TRP A 220 4.95 12.87 -9.82
C TRP A 220 3.46 12.56 -9.87
N ARG A 221 2.69 13.23 -9.02
CA ARG A 221 1.28 12.90 -8.82
C ARG A 221 0.44 14.14 -8.57
N ALA A 222 -0.77 14.16 -9.12
CA ALA A 222 -1.82 15.05 -8.68
C ALA A 222 -3.03 14.26 -8.21
N THR A 223 -3.51 14.57 -7.02
CA THR A 223 -4.71 13.95 -6.43
C THR A 223 -5.73 15.04 -6.13
N LEU A 224 -6.93 14.93 -6.70
CA LEU A 224 -8.06 15.82 -6.45
C LEU A 224 -9.13 15.08 -5.65
N LEU A 225 -9.52 15.64 -4.51
CA LEU A 225 -10.72 15.26 -3.77
C LEU A 225 -11.80 16.30 -4.03
N THR A 226 -12.85 15.92 -4.77
CA THR A 226 -13.98 16.80 -5.06
C THR A 226 -14.84 17.03 -3.80
N GLU A 227 -15.61 18.12 -3.76
CA GLU A 227 -16.55 18.39 -2.68
C GLU A 227 -17.57 17.25 -2.49
N ASP A 228 -17.98 16.59 -3.60
CA ASP A 228 -18.88 15.43 -3.62
C ASP A 228 -18.23 14.11 -3.16
N GLY A 229 -16.94 14.12 -2.74
CA GLY A 229 -16.20 12.97 -2.22
C GLY A 229 -15.73 11.99 -3.28
N PHE A 230 -15.46 12.44 -4.49
CA PHE A 230 -14.72 11.66 -5.49
C PHE A 230 -13.24 11.97 -5.44
N LEU A 231 -12.44 10.98 -5.76
CA LEU A 231 -11.00 11.08 -5.94
C LEU A 231 -10.65 10.88 -7.41
N ILE A 232 -9.81 11.79 -7.92
CA ILE A 232 -9.12 11.65 -9.20
C ILE A 232 -7.65 11.65 -8.88
N ASP A 233 -6.96 10.56 -9.18
CA ASP A 233 -5.53 10.39 -8.89
C ASP A 233 -4.78 10.12 -10.20
N ALA A 234 -3.91 11.04 -10.61
CA ALA A 234 -3.05 10.92 -11.77
C ALA A 234 -1.60 10.82 -11.31
N SER A 235 -0.89 9.79 -11.76
CA SER A 235 0.52 9.54 -11.45
C SER A 235 1.31 9.35 -12.73
N GLU A 236 2.54 9.84 -12.76
CA GLU A 236 3.46 9.70 -13.86
C GLU A 236 4.88 9.42 -13.37
N TYR A 237 5.69 8.84 -14.25
CA TYR A 237 7.03 8.39 -13.95
C TYR A 237 8.01 8.87 -15.02
N ASN A 238 9.30 8.98 -14.69
CA ASN A 238 10.37 9.25 -15.65
C ASN A 238 10.96 7.95 -16.26
N ALA A 239 10.19 6.90 -16.28
CA ALA A 239 10.52 5.57 -16.80
C ALA A 239 9.29 4.95 -17.47
N PRO A 240 9.42 3.99 -18.40
CA PRO A 240 8.30 3.32 -19.07
C PRO A 240 7.49 2.39 -18.15
N ALA A 241 7.92 2.19 -16.89
CA ALA A 241 7.19 1.47 -15.87
C ALA A 241 7.46 2.08 -14.49
N GLU A 242 6.53 1.88 -13.55
CA GLU A 242 6.68 2.28 -12.15
C GLU A 242 7.90 1.64 -11.49
N LYS A 243 8.18 0.36 -11.80
CA LYS A 243 9.25 -0.44 -11.19
C LYS A 243 9.93 -1.35 -12.21
N GLY A 244 11.23 -1.58 -11.99
CA GLY A 244 11.98 -2.57 -12.76
C GLY A 244 12.32 -2.16 -14.20
N ALA A 245 12.17 -0.89 -14.55
CA ALA A 245 12.62 -0.33 -15.80
C ALA A 245 13.66 0.77 -15.53
N GLU A 246 14.62 0.91 -16.43
CA GLU A 246 15.58 2.03 -16.40
C GLU A 246 14.86 3.35 -16.69
N THR A 247 15.36 4.44 -16.10
CA THR A 247 14.85 5.78 -16.39
C THR A 247 15.13 6.15 -17.84
N SER A 248 14.12 6.64 -18.53
CA SER A 248 14.16 7.02 -19.95
C SER A 248 14.35 8.53 -20.16
N ARG A 249 14.09 9.32 -19.08
CA ARG A 249 14.16 10.78 -19.08
C ARG A 249 14.51 11.30 -17.68
N GLU A 250 14.96 12.55 -17.59
CA GLU A 250 15.36 13.16 -16.32
C GLU A 250 14.16 13.36 -15.37
N ASP A 251 13.07 13.94 -15.88
CA ASP A 251 11.84 14.23 -15.15
C ASP A 251 10.62 13.58 -15.81
N PRO A 252 9.55 13.27 -15.07
CA PRO A 252 8.25 12.93 -15.64
C PRO A 252 7.74 14.01 -16.59
N PRO A 253 6.89 13.66 -17.61
CA PRO A 253 6.62 14.53 -18.75
C PRO A 253 5.76 15.76 -18.44
N PHE A 254 4.93 15.72 -17.40
CA PHE A 254 3.99 16.82 -17.15
C PHE A 254 4.42 17.67 -15.95
N SER A 255 4.42 18.97 -16.12
CA SER A 255 4.63 19.91 -15.01
C SER A 255 3.50 19.82 -13.97
N ALA A 256 3.75 20.33 -12.77
CA ALA A 256 2.74 20.45 -11.71
C ALA A 256 1.46 21.18 -12.18
N ALA A 257 1.59 22.18 -13.07
CA ALA A 257 0.46 22.91 -13.64
C ALA A 257 -0.34 22.06 -14.65
N GLN A 258 0.31 21.23 -15.45
CA GLN A 258 -0.32 20.33 -16.40
C GLN A 258 -1.04 19.18 -15.66
N LEU A 259 -0.43 18.59 -14.65
CA LEU A 259 -1.08 17.61 -13.78
C LEU A 259 -2.31 18.21 -13.08
N LYS A 260 -2.22 19.44 -12.57
CA LYS A 260 -3.38 20.15 -12.00
C LYS A 260 -4.48 20.32 -13.05
N THR A 261 -4.16 20.80 -14.27
CA THR A 261 -5.12 20.95 -15.36
C THR A 261 -5.83 19.63 -15.66
N LEU A 262 -5.09 18.53 -15.74
CA LEU A 262 -5.63 17.21 -16.02
C LEU A 262 -6.65 16.79 -14.96
N VAL A 263 -6.27 16.80 -13.66
CA VAL A 263 -7.19 16.28 -12.62
C VAL A 263 -8.38 17.20 -12.33
N THR A 264 -8.29 18.49 -12.71
CA THR A 264 -9.40 19.45 -12.58
C THR A 264 -10.26 19.56 -13.83
N ALA A 265 -10.01 18.77 -14.88
CA ALA A 265 -10.71 18.83 -16.15
C ALA A 265 -12.21 18.54 -15.98
N GLU A 266 -13.06 19.36 -16.63
CA GLU A 266 -14.52 19.21 -16.60
C GLU A 266 -14.99 17.86 -17.17
N GLY A 267 -14.22 17.26 -18.08
CA GLY A 267 -14.51 15.96 -18.68
C GLY A 267 -14.64 14.79 -17.67
N TRP A 268 -14.11 14.94 -16.47
CA TRP A 268 -14.25 13.93 -15.42
C TRP A 268 -15.67 13.88 -14.83
N ARG A 269 -16.38 15.00 -14.74
CA ARG A 269 -17.68 15.09 -14.05
C ARG A 269 -18.73 14.07 -14.52
N PRO A 270 -18.96 13.84 -15.83
CA PRO A 270 -19.91 12.84 -16.30
C PRO A 270 -19.45 11.41 -15.97
N LEU A 271 -18.14 11.14 -15.93
CA LEU A 271 -17.57 9.83 -15.61
C LEU A 271 -17.70 9.52 -14.12
N LEU A 272 -17.39 10.48 -13.25
CA LEU A 272 -17.48 10.33 -11.79
C LEU A 272 -18.91 9.96 -11.34
N LYS A 273 -19.94 10.50 -12.00
CA LYS A 273 -21.35 10.18 -11.70
C LYS A 273 -21.69 8.70 -11.94
N GLN A 274 -20.91 8.00 -12.76
CA GLN A 274 -21.09 6.57 -13.03
C GLN A 274 -20.47 5.68 -11.97
N ILE A 275 -19.65 6.24 -11.05
CA ILE A 275 -19.07 5.47 -9.95
C ILE A 275 -20.16 5.19 -8.90
N PRO A 276 -20.46 3.92 -8.59
CA PRO A 276 -21.49 3.55 -7.65
C PRO A 276 -21.25 4.16 -6.26
N LYS A 277 -22.33 4.45 -5.54
CA LYS A 277 -22.22 4.75 -4.11
C LYS A 277 -21.70 3.52 -3.38
N LEU A 278 -20.82 3.74 -2.40
CA LEU A 278 -20.35 2.65 -1.55
C LEU A 278 -21.56 1.97 -0.89
N PRO A 279 -21.67 0.62 -0.96
CA PRO A 279 -22.79 -0.09 -0.37
C PRO A 279 -22.92 0.29 1.11
N ALA A 280 -24.15 0.51 1.58
CA ALA A 280 -24.37 0.72 3.01
C ALA A 280 -23.80 -0.50 3.76
N VAL A 281 -22.95 -0.29 4.77
CA VAL A 281 -22.59 -1.37 5.68
C VAL A 281 -23.85 -1.67 6.48
N PRO A 282 -24.43 -2.87 6.37
CA PRO A 282 -25.53 -3.24 7.24
C PRO A 282 -25.06 -3.05 8.69
N ALA A 283 -25.81 -2.30 9.47
CA ALA A 283 -25.56 -2.22 10.91
C ALA A 283 -25.53 -3.66 11.45
N GLY A 284 -24.36 -4.15 11.89
CA GLY A 284 -24.22 -5.46 12.52
C GLY A 284 -23.49 -6.56 11.73
N LYS A 285 -23.05 -6.36 10.46
CA LYS A 285 -22.20 -7.34 9.78
C LYS A 285 -20.82 -6.72 9.48
N ALA A 286 -19.93 -6.78 10.46
CA ALA A 286 -18.52 -6.87 10.15
C ALA A 286 -18.30 -8.15 9.29
N PRO A 287 -17.39 -8.14 8.26
CA PRO A 287 -17.14 -9.32 7.45
C PRO A 287 -16.61 -10.45 8.36
N GLY A 288 -17.54 -11.28 8.81
CA GLY A 288 -17.27 -12.47 9.61
C GLY A 288 -16.66 -13.54 8.72
N LYS A 289 -15.66 -14.23 9.22
CA LYS A 289 -15.23 -15.52 8.68
C LYS A 289 -16.45 -16.46 8.66
N GLU A 290 -16.85 -16.95 7.52
CA GLU A 290 -17.64 -18.19 7.45
C GLU A 290 -16.75 -19.32 7.97
N GLY A 291 -17.15 -19.95 9.07
CA GLY A 291 -16.50 -21.14 9.61
C GLY A 291 -16.24 -21.16 11.11
N GLU A 292 -17.11 -20.56 11.94
CA GLU A 292 -17.38 -20.94 13.33
C GLU A 292 -18.47 -20.00 13.90
N PRO A 293 -19.51 -20.52 14.59
CA PRO A 293 -20.47 -19.68 15.31
C PRO A 293 -19.79 -19.21 16.60
N GLY A 294 -19.02 -18.14 16.54
CA GLY A 294 -18.22 -17.69 17.65
C GLY A 294 -18.02 -16.18 17.67
N LYS A 295 -18.69 -15.52 18.60
CA LYS A 295 -18.45 -14.17 19.13
C LYS A 295 -18.28 -13.06 18.09
N VAL A 296 -19.36 -12.35 17.81
CA VAL A 296 -19.34 -11.04 17.14
C VAL A 296 -18.27 -10.17 17.82
N ARG A 297 -17.15 -9.91 17.14
CA ARG A 297 -16.12 -9.04 17.65
C ARG A 297 -16.66 -7.61 17.67
N LYS A 298 -16.70 -7.01 18.85
CA LYS A 298 -16.94 -5.57 18.94
C LYS A 298 -15.84 -4.85 18.15
N PRO A 299 -16.20 -3.88 17.28
CA PRO A 299 -15.21 -3.06 16.61
C PRO A 299 -14.28 -2.41 17.64
N ALA A 300 -12.98 -2.39 17.33
CA ALA A 300 -11.99 -1.78 18.22
C ALA A 300 -12.22 -0.26 18.31
N PRO A 301 -11.98 0.35 19.47
CA PRO A 301 -11.99 1.80 19.60
C PRO A 301 -10.97 2.44 18.64
N GLU A 302 -11.29 3.63 18.15
CA GLU A 302 -10.40 4.45 17.35
C GLU A 302 -9.95 5.66 18.20
N VAL A 303 -8.66 5.96 18.19
CA VAL A 303 -8.16 7.23 18.75
C VAL A 303 -8.59 8.36 17.83
N THR A 304 -9.05 9.47 18.40
CA THR A 304 -9.53 10.62 17.63
C THR A 304 -8.55 11.80 17.74
N GLY A 305 -8.40 12.52 16.63
CA GLY A 305 -7.56 13.70 16.56
C GLY A 305 -6.08 13.41 16.83
N ASP A 306 -5.41 14.37 17.39
CA ASP A 306 -3.96 14.38 17.69
C ASP A 306 -3.61 13.86 19.10
N GLY A 307 -4.48 13.05 19.71
CA GLY A 307 -4.29 12.58 21.08
C GLY A 307 -2.99 11.83 21.32
N VAL A 308 -2.56 10.98 20.35
CA VAL A 308 -1.28 10.28 20.44
C VAL A 308 -0.11 11.26 20.32
N LEU A 309 -0.20 12.23 19.41
CA LEU A 309 0.84 13.25 19.21
C LEU A 309 1.01 14.13 20.45
N THR A 310 -0.10 14.60 21.01
CA THR A 310 -0.09 15.40 22.25
C THR A 310 0.54 14.60 23.39
N THR A 311 0.11 13.36 23.59
CA THR A 311 0.66 12.48 24.63
C THR A 311 2.15 12.21 24.41
N LEU A 312 2.58 11.93 23.17
CA LEU A 312 4.01 11.73 22.87
C LEU A 312 4.82 12.97 23.23
N THR A 313 4.38 14.15 22.80
CA THR A 313 5.11 15.39 23.06
C THR A 313 5.20 15.74 24.56
N ASP A 314 4.15 15.42 25.32
CA ASP A 314 4.11 15.58 26.78
C ASP A 314 4.99 14.58 27.55
N LEU A 315 5.40 13.49 26.89
CA LEU A 315 6.24 12.45 27.46
C LEU A 315 7.71 12.51 26.98
N VAL A 316 8.03 13.43 26.06
CA VAL A 316 9.42 13.69 25.68
C VAL A 316 10.17 14.19 26.91
N PRO A 317 11.29 13.54 27.32
CA PRO A 317 12.06 13.97 28.49
C PRO A 317 12.58 15.40 28.39
N ASP A 318 12.69 16.07 29.55
CA ASP A 318 13.37 17.35 29.65
C ASP A 318 14.79 17.28 29.05
N GLY A 319 15.21 18.37 28.39
CA GLY A 319 16.50 18.45 27.71
C GLY A 319 16.50 17.97 26.24
N LEU A 320 15.41 17.34 25.78
CA LEU A 320 15.21 17.02 24.36
C LEU A 320 14.25 18.05 23.74
N ARG A 321 14.74 18.81 22.76
CA ARG A 321 13.92 19.77 22.01
C ARG A 321 13.22 19.06 20.85
N VAL A 322 11.90 19.15 20.76
CA VAL A 322 11.14 18.70 19.59
C VAL A 322 11.36 19.67 18.44
N VAL A 323 11.96 19.20 17.34
CA VAL A 323 12.30 20.01 16.15
C VAL A 323 11.38 19.74 14.98
N ASP A 324 10.71 18.58 14.94
CA ASP A 324 9.64 18.24 14.02
C ASP A 324 8.69 17.23 14.68
N LYS A 325 7.43 17.25 14.32
CA LYS A 325 6.44 16.31 14.84
C LYS A 325 5.22 16.20 13.92
N GLY A 326 4.53 15.09 14.02
CA GLY A 326 3.29 14.86 13.31
C GLY A 326 2.64 13.55 13.74
N GLY A 327 1.44 13.31 13.26
CA GLY A 327 0.69 12.10 13.54
C GLY A 327 -0.79 12.30 13.33
N ASP A 328 -1.51 11.20 13.27
CA ASP A 328 -2.97 11.17 13.20
C ASP A 328 -3.49 9.85 13.77
N GLY A 329 -4.61 9.92 14.46
CA GLY A 329 -5.29 8.77 15.02
C GLY A 329 -4.39 7.96 15.96
N GLN A 330 -4.00 6.76 15.54
CA GLN A 330 -3.25 5.78 16.36
C GLN A 330 -1.72 5.90 16.24
N PHE A 331 -1.23 6.87 15.49
CA PHE A 331 0.19 7.07 15.23
C PHE A 331 0.64 8.49 15.48
N ALA A 332 1.85 8.63 16.04
CA ALA A 332 2.55 9.91 16.12
C ALA A 332 4.06 9.74 16.02
N TYR A 333 4.74 10.80 15.62
CA TYR A 333 6.19 10.90 15.69
C TYR A 333 6.62 12.25 16.24
N ALA A 334 7.84 12.28 16.78
CA ALA A 334 8.57 13.48 17.14
C ALA A 334 10.04 13.30 16.75
N VAL A 335 10.62 14.26 16.07
CA VAL A 335 12.07 14.37 15.90
C VAL A 335 12.58 15.23 17.03
N VAL A 336 13.49 14.67 17.83
CA VAL A 336 14.08 15.35 18.99
C VAL A 336 15.56 15.60 18.79
N ASP A 337 16.08 16.63 19.42
CA ASP A 337 17.48 17.05 19.34
C ASP A 337 17.95 17.63 20.69
N ASP A 338 19.04 17.09 21.23
CA ASP A 338 19.73 17.56 22.44
C ASP A 338 21.02 18.33 22.12
N GLY A 339 21.23 18.71 20.86
CA GLY A 339 22.46 19.32 20.38
C GLY A 339 23.54 18.33 19.95
N GLN A 340 23.30 17.00 20.12
CA GLN A 340 24.22 15.93 19.70
C GLN A 340 23.77 15.22 18.42
N GLY A 341 22.74 15.74 17.76
CA GLY A 341 22.13 15.19 16.57
C GLY A 341 20.69 14.73 16.77
N LYS A 342 19.96 14.66 15.67
CA LYS A 342 18.53 14.33 15.64
C LYS A 342 18.27 12.87 15.97
N SER A 343 17.15 12.61 16.62
CA SER A 343 16.62 11.28 16.90
C SER A 343 15.12 11.26 16.63
N LEU A 344 14.67 10.36 15.77
CA LEU A 344 13.25 10.16 15.48
C LEU A 344 12.64 9.24 16.53
N LEU A 345 11.56 9.69 17.17
CA LEU A 345 10.69 8.90 18.02
C LEU A 345 9.37 8.62 17.28
N GLN A 346 8.87 7.39 17.39
CA GLN A 346 7.59 6.98 16.81
C GLN A 346 6.77 6.24 17.85
N VAL A 347 5.47 6.47 17.86
CA VAL A 347 4.54 5.73 18.71
C VAL A 347 3.36 5.23 17.89
N ASN A 348 3.05 3.96 18.08
CA ASN A 348 1.83 3.34 17.59
C ASN A 348 1.01 2.84 18.76
N VAL A 349 -0.27 3.20 18.78
CA VAL A 349 -1.25 2.71 19.76
C VAL A 349 -2.29 1.88 19.05
N GLN A 350 -2.52 0.66 19.52
CA GLN A 350 -3.41 -0.29 18.86
C GLN A 350 -4.36 -0.93 19.87
N TYR A 351 -5.62 -1.13 19.45
CA TYR A 351 -6.62 -1.82 20.25
C TYR A 351 -6.96 -3.18 19.63
N GLY A 352 -7.49 -4.11 20.45
CA GLY A 352 -7.95 -5.42 19.97
C GLY A 352 -6.83 -6.37 19.50
N MET A 353 -5.60 -6.20 20.02
CA MET A 353 -4.42 -6.99 19.62
C MET A 353 -4.28 -8.32 20.40
N GLY A 354 -5.28 -8.68 21.22
CA GLY A 354 -5.19 -9.88 22.08
C GLY A 354 -5.06 -11.20 21.32
N ASP A 355 -5.72 -11.34 20.18
CA ASP A 355 -5.69 -12.55 19.34
C ASP A 355 -4.38 -12.76 18.57
N VAL A 356 -3.58 -11.73 18.42
CA VAL A 356 -2.24 -11.79 17.81
C VAL A 356 -1.12 -11.79 18.86
N SER A 357 -1.47 -11.87 20.14
CA SER A 357 -0.49 -11.89 21.25
C SER A 357 0.53 -13.01 21.11
N GLY A 358 0.13 -14.20 20.61
CA GLY A 358 1.03 -15.31 20.34
C GLY A 358 2.04 -15.00 19.26
N ASP A 359 1.61 -14.36 18.18
CA ASP A 359 2.48 -14.01 17.05
C ASP A 359 3.47 -12.88 17.42
N LEU A 360 3.05 -11.93 18.26
CA LEU A 360 3.86 -10.77 18.65
C LEU A 360 4.83 -11.07 19.80
N PHE A 361 4.33 -11.82 20.79
CA PHE A 361 5.01 -12.06 22.06
C PHE A 361 5.20 -13.55 22.36
N GLY A 362 5.09 -14.42 21.34
CA GLY A 362 5.29 -15.86 21.47
C GLY A 362 6.74 -16.31 21.37
N SER A 363 7.65 -15.42 20.95
CA SER A 363 9.07 -15.73 20.76
C SER A 363 9.95 -14.53 21.08
N GLY A 364 11.23 -14.79 21.43
CA GLY A 364 12.21 -13.79 21.82
C GLY A 364 12.11 -13.39 23.29
N ASP A 365 12.90 -12.39 23.69
CA ASP A 365 13.00 -11.95 25.08
C ASP A 365 11.77 -11.12 25.50
N VAL A 366 10.73 -11.82 25.91
CA VAL A 366 9.49 -11.23 26.40
C VAL A 366 9.45 -11.29 27.93
N THR A 367 9.26 -10.14 28.56
CA THR A 367 9.04 -10.04 30.00
C THR A 367 7.56 -9.84 30.28
N THR A 368 7.02 -10.61 31.23
CA THR A 368 5.67 -10.35 31.79
C THR A 368 5.82 -9.58 33.09
N LEU A 369 5.21 -8.38 33.12
CA LEU A 369 5.23 -7.52 34.30
C LEU A 369 4.25 -8.01 35.38
N PRO A 370 4.37 -7.57 36.66
CA PRO A 370 3.48 -7.98 37.75
C PRO A 370 2.00 -7.71 37.49
N ASP A 371 1.67 -6.68 36.73
CA ASP A 371 0.29 -6.34 36.32
C ASP A 371 -0.21 -7.18 35.12
N GLY A 372 0.62 -8.08 34.61
CA GLY A 372 0.33 -8.99 33.52
C GLY A 372 0.48 -8.38 32.13
N ARG A 373 1.00 -7.15 32.01
CA ARG A 373 1.44 -6.61 30.72
C ARG A 373 2.64 -7.39 30.23
N LYS A 374 2.70 -7.65 28.92
CA LYS A 374 3.89 -8.17 28.26
C LYS A 374 4.70 -7.02 27.68
N ILE A 375 6.01 -7.11 27.77
CA ILE A 375 6.93 -6.17 27.14
C ILE A 375 8.03 -6.92 26.39
N LYS A 376 8.35 -6.44 25.19
CA LYS A 376 9.46 -6.89 24.36
C LYS A 376 10.33 -5.69 24.00
N LEU A 377 11.62 -5.79 24.31
CA LEU A 377 12.62 -4.79 23.97
C LEU A 377 13.48 -5.31 22.84
N SER A 378 13.79 -4.48 21.84
CA SER A 378 14.64 -4.87 20.73
C SER A 378 15.55 -3.73 20.27
N GLN A 379 16.72 -4.11 19.78
CA GLN A 379 17.71 -3.23 19.15
C GLN A 379 18.15 -3.91 17.86
N GLN A 380 18.00 -3.20 16.74
CA GLN A 380 18.32 -3.74 15.43
C GLN A 380 18.77 -2.63 14.46
N PRO A 381 19.44 -2.98 13.35
CA PRO A 381 19.72 -2.02 12.28
C PRO A 381 18.43 -1.42 11.72
N GLY A 382 18.53 -0.20 11.17
CA GLY A 382 17.43 0.42 10.44
C GLY A 382 17.14 -0.31 9.12
N GLU A 383 15.88 -0.31 8.69
CA GLU A 383 15.42 -1.07 7.53
C GLU A 383 15.11 -0.19 6.30
N LYS A 384 15.26 1.13 6.40
CA LYS A 384 14.83 2.09 5.37
C LYS A 384 15.98 2.77 4.61
N GLY A 385 17.15 2.16 4.58
CA GLY A 385 18.28 2.59 3.75
C GLY A 385 19.16 3.70 4.33
N GLY A 386 18.82 4.32 5.46
CA GLY A 386 19.68 5.30 6.10
C GLY A 386 20.99 4.68 6.59
N GLU A 387 22.14 5.23 6.18
CA GLU A 387 23.45 4.72 6.55
C GLU A 387 23.68 4.81 8.06
N GLY A 388 24.08 3.71 8.71
CA GLY A 388 24.35 3.66 10.14
C GLY A 388 23.14 3.82 11.05
N VAL A 389 21.92 3.82 10.52
CA VAL A 389 20.69 3.94 11.31
C VAL A 389 20.49 2.68 12.13
N VAL A 390 20.21 2.88 13.44
CA VAL A 390 19.76 1.83 14.36
C VAL A 390 18.33 2.10 14.77
N TRP A 391 17.60 1.02 15.03
CA TRP A 391 16.19 1.03 15.44
C TRP A 391 16.02 0.30 16.77
N TRP A 392 15.64 1.05 17.80
CA TRP A 392 15.34 0.55 19.13
C TRP A 392 13.85 0.61 19.41
N THR A 393 13.29 -0.45 20.01
CA THR A 393 11.84 -0.55 20.21
C THR A 393 11.52 -1.09 21.61
N ALA A 394 10.51 -0.48 22.23
CA ALA A 394 9.79 -1.02 23.38
C ALA A 394 8.34 -1.28 22.95
N ASP A 395 7.94 -2.54 22.90
CA ASP A 395 6.62 -3.02 22.51
C ASP A 395 5.89 -3.59 23.71
N THR A 396 4.72 -3.06 24.03
CA THR A 396 3.93 -3.47 25.21
C THR A 396 2.54 -3.94 24.81
N LEU A 397 2.04 -4.97 25.47
CA LEU A 397 0.70 -5.51 25.26
C LEU A 397 0.00 -5.80 26.59
N ARG A 398 -1.17 -5.21 26.78
CA ARG A 398 -2.05 -5.47 27.94
C ARG A 398 -2.95 -6.69 27.67
N LYS A 399 -3.48 -7.25 28.75
CA LYS A 399 -4.42 -8.39 28.70
C LYS A 399 -5.70 -8.10 27.91
N ASP A 400 -6.15 -6.84 27.88
CA ASP A 400 -7.32 -6.38 27.12
C ASP A 400 -7.05 -6.15 25.63
N GLY A 401 -5.81 -6.42 25.17
CA GLY A 401 -5.39 -6.24 23.79
C GLY A 401 -4.97 -4.82 23.42
N PHE A 402 -4.82 -3.93 24.40
CA PHE A 402 -4.26 -2.61 24.19
C PHE A 402 -2.74 -2.72 24.05
N ARG A 403 -2.18 -2.23 22.94
CA ARG A 403 -0.76 -2.29 22.59
C ARG A 403 -0.20 -0.88 22.39
N VAL A 404 0.98 -0.62 22.93
CA VAL A 404 1.76 0.59 22.68
C VAL A 404 3.14 0.17 22.21
N VAL A 405 3.55 0.65 21.04
CA VAL A 405 4.88 0.44 20.47
C VAL A 405 5.59 1.78 20.38
N VAL A 406 6.71 1.91 21.07
CA VAL A 406 7.57 3.08 20.99
C VAL A 406 8.86 2.67 20.29
N SER A 407 9.22 3.41 19.25
CA SER A 407 10.45 3.21 18.50
C SER A 407 11.31 4.47 18.55
N ALA A 408 12.62 4.29 18.59
CA ALA A 408 13.58 5.37 18.50
C ALA A 408 14.70 5.04 17.50
N PHE A 409 15.11 6.05 16.76
CA PHE A 409 16.15 5.97 15.73
C PHE A 409 17.22 7.03 16.03
N ASN A 410 18.46 6.76 15.62
CA ASN A 410 19.60 7.65 15.78
C ASN A 410 19.76 8.63 14.59
N SER A 411 18.67 8.90 13.87
CA SER A 411 18.59 9.86 12.78
C SER A 411 17.28 10.64 12.85
N GLY A 412 17.16 11.74 12.11
CA GLY A 412 15.92 12.52 11.99
C GLY A 412 14.84 11.85 11.14
N ALA A 413 15.25 10.94 10.24
CA ALA A 413 14.39 10.12 9.39
C ALA A 413 15.04 8.77 9.13
N GLN A 414 14.24 7.73 8.88
CA GLN A 414 14.77 6.36 8.72
C GLN A 414 15.56 6.16 7.41
N HIS A 415 15.36 7.01 6.41
CA HIS A 415 16.03 6.98 5.11
C HIS A 415 17.25 7.93 5.03
N GLU A 416 17.46 8.74 6.06
CA GLU A 416 18.62 9.62 6.17
C GLU A 416 19.72 8.97 7.01
N ALA A 417 20.98 9.31 6.73
CA ALA A 417 22.11 8.82 7.50
C ALA A 417 21.98 9.15 8.99
N ALA A 418 22.56 8.28 9.83
CA ALA A 418 22.61 8.47 11.27
C ALA A 418 23.31 9.79 11.61
N THR A 419 22.72 10.60 12.49
CA THR A 419 23.28 11.86 12.97
C THR A 419 23.95 11.73 14.32
N ARG A 420 23.82 10.57 14.96
CA ARG A 420 24.39 10.23 16.28
C ARG A 420 24.61 8.73 16.42
N PRO A 421 25.48 8.25 17.33
CA PRO A 421 25.79 6.82 17.46
C PRO A 421 24.61 5.96 17.96
N LYS A 422 23.72 6.53 18.76
CA LYS A 422 22.58 5.86 19.40
C LYS A 422 21.37 6.79 19.43
N PRO A 423 20.13 6.28 19.50
CA PRO A 423 18.94 7.11 19.74
C PRO A 423 19.10 8.01 20.96
N ALA A 424 18.38 9.16 20.97
CA ALA A 424 18.42 10.11 22.09
C ALA A 424 17.84 9.53 23.37
N LEU A 425 16.92 8.54 23.26
CA LEU A 425 16.37 7.80 24.40
C LEU A 425 17.04 6.43 24.51
N GLY A 426 17.54 6.11 25.71
CA GLY A 426 18.01 4.78 26.07
C GLY A 426 16.84 3.77 26.21
N MET A 427 17.16 2.47 26.27
CA MET A 427 16.14 1.42 26.35
C MET A 427 15.24 1.54 27.58
N GLU A 428 15.76 1.92 28.74
CA GLU A 428 14.94 2.11 29.95
C GLU A 428 13.99 3.31 29.82
N GLN A 429 14.41 4.37 29.12
CA GLN A 429 13.54 5.54 28.83
C GLN A 429 12.45 5.15 27.84
N LEU A 430 12.77 4.38 26.78
CA LEU A 430 11.77 3.87 25.83
C LEU A 430 10.75 2.95 26.52
N LYS A 431 11.23 2.07 27.40
CA LYS A 431 10.38 1.21 28.23
C LYS A 431 9.45 2.04 29.12
N ALA A 432 10.00 3.03 29.84
CA ALA A 432 9.20 3.91 30.67
C ALA A 432 8.13 4.65 29.87
N LEU A 433 8.50 5.18 28.70
CA LEU A 433 7.58 5.87 27.79
C LEU A 433 6.48 4.92 27.29
N ALA A 434 6.82 3.72 26.86
CA ALA A 434 5.82 2.73 26.38
C ALA A 434 4.86 2.24 27.48
N LEU A 435 5.27 2.28 28.73
CA LEU A 435 4.48 1.85 29.89
C LEU A 435 3.71 2.99 30.55
N ASP A 436 3.87 4.23 30.09
CA ASP A 436 3.26 5.39 30.72
C ASP A 436 1.72 5.29 30.76
N PRO A 437 1.08 5.55 31.91
CA PRO A 437 -0.37 5.44 32.08
C PRO A 437 -1.17 6.48 31.27
N LYS A 438 -0.55 7.55 30.76
CA LYS A 438 -1.21 8.53 29.91
C LYS A 438 -1.78 7.90 28.64
N TRP A 439 -1.15 6.85 28.09
CA TRP A 439 -1.65 6.13 26.92
C TRP A 439 -3.04 5.52 27.11
N ALA A 440 -3.41 5.16 28.34
CA ALA A 440 -4.74 4.63 28.64
C ALA A 440 -5.83 5.70 28.69
N LYS A 441 -5.46 6.97 28.63
CA LYS A 441 -6.36 8.14 28.74
C LYS A 441 -6.61 8.83 27.41
N LEU A 442 -6.15 8.23 26.30
CA LEU A 442 -6.33 8.80 24.96
C LEU A 442 -7.81 9.04 24.63
N PRO A 443 -8.14 10.11 23.91
CA PRO A 443 -9.49 10.34 23.43
C PRO A 443 -9.86 9.26 22.42
N ILE A 444 -10.90 8.51 22.68
CA ILE A 444 -11.35 7.41 21.82
C ILE A 444 -12.79 7.60 21.38
N ARG A 445 -13.07 7.33 20.11
CA ARG A 445 -14.41 7.11 19.59
C ARG A 445 -14.70 5.60 19.62
N ARG A 446 -15.73 5.21 20.35
CA ARG A 446 -16.24 3.86 20.29
C ARG A 446 -17.22 3.76 19.12
N PRO A 447 -17.13 2.73 18.26
CA PRO A 447 -18.15 2.49 17.25
C PRO A 447 -19.52 2.36 17.92
N ALA A 448 -20.55 2.87 17.27
CA ALA A 448 -21.93 2.70 17.72
C ALA A 448 -22.25 1.20 17.87
N GLN A 449 -22.89 0.84 18.98
CA GLN A 449 -23.27 -0.54 19.29
C GLN A 449 -24.41 -1.00 18.39
#